data_a09902e69268740e561f7dd9b5ad310b
#
_entry.id   a09902e69268740e561f7dd9b5ad310b
#
_cell.length_a   1.000
_cell.length_b   1.000
_cell.length_c   1.000
_cell.angle_alpha   90.00
_cell.angle_beta   90.00
_cell.angle_gamma   90.00
#
_symmetry.space_group_name_H-M   'P 1'
#
loop_
_entity.id
_entity.type
_entity.pdbx_description
1 polymer ?
#
loop_
_entity_poly.entity_id
_entity_poly.type
_entity_poly.pdbx_seq_one_letter_code
_entity_poly.pdbx_strand_id
1 'polypeptide(L)'
;MTGLVAGAFVLSSLYHVFGVEKLKEIARYALVFSFALLPVAMMPLLLHLMQPLRGIHVLMTPHFTSAISAFGIVFMTYACIVAAEIWFVYRKFIVESIHRLDQKSNRGPLEGLLLLIYKVVSLGAMDLSKEALEADHKAVKFLAGLGIPVACFLHGYAGFIFGSVKANALWMTP
;
A
#
# COMPACT_ATOMS: atom_id res chain seq x y z
N MET A 1 -11.24 -6.69 8.96
CA MET A 1 -10.75 -5.81 7.86
C MET A 1 -9.21 -5.82 7.76
N THR A 2 -8.48 -5.54 8.83
CA THR A 2 -7.00 -5.55 8.82
C THR A 2 -6.41 -6.89 8.38
N GLY A 3 -7.01 -8.02 8.79
CA GLY A 3 -6.56 -9.35 8.36
C GLY A 3 -6.65 -9.59 6.84
N LEU A 4 -7.65 -9.00 6.15
CA LEU A 4 -7.77 -9.07 4.69
C LEU A 4 -6.64 -8.30 4.00
N VAL A 5 -6.28 -7.13 4.53
CA VAL A 5 -5.14 -6.33 4.02
C VAL A 5 -3.84 -7.13 4.12
N ALA A 6 -3.58 -7.72 5.30
CA ALA A 6 -2.39 -8.53 5.50
C ALA A 6 -2.39 -9.80 4.64
N GLY A 7 -3.51 -10.52 4.57
CA GLY A 7 -3.63 -11.72 3.75
C GLY A 7 -3.38 -11.44 2.26
N ALA A 8 -3.96 -10.37 1.72
CA ALA A 8 -3.73 -9.95 0.35
C ALA A 8 -2.26 -9.56 0.10
N PHE A 9 -1.64 -8.84 1.04
CA PHE A 9 -0.23 -8.48 0.97
C PHE A 9 0.68 -9.72 1.02
N VAL A 10 0.39 -10.67 1.91
CA VAL A 10 1.15 -11.94 2.01
C VAL A 10 1.05 -12.72 0.70
N LEU A 11 -0.13 -12.80 0.06
CA LEU A 11 -0.28 -13.44 -1.25
C LEU A 11 0.60 -12.80 -2.32
N SER A 12 0.70 -11.48 -2.35
CA SER A 12 1.62 -10.76 -3.24
C SER A 12 3.07 -11.08 -2.93
N SER A 13 3.44 -11.06 -1.66
CA SER A 13 4.81 -11.32 -1.19
C SER A 13 5.27 -12.75 -1.48
N LEU A 14 4.38 -13.75 -1.46
CA LEU A 14 4.70 -15.13 -1.82
C LEU A 14 5.24 -15.26 -3.26
N TYR A 15 4.73 -14.44 -4.18
CA TYR A 15 5.29 -14.38 -5.53
C TYR A 15 6.57 -13.55 -5.59
N HIS A 16 6.53 -12.30 -5.10
CA HIS A 16 7.62 -11.35 -5.30
C HIS A 16 8.89 -11.69 -4.50
N VAL A 17 8.75 -12.25 -3.29
CA VAL A 17 9.88 -12.60 -2.41
C VAL A 17 10.28 -14.07 -2.57
N PHE A 18 9.30 -14.97 -2.52
CA PHE A 18 9.55 -16.41 -2.48
C PHE A 18 9.49 -17.08 -3.87
N GLY A 19 9.09 -16.35 -4.92
CA GLY A 19 9.10 -16.83 -6.29
C GLY A 19 8.05 -17.92 -6.60
N VAL A 20 6.91 -17.93 -5.90
CA VAL A 20 5.83 -18.89 -6.14
C VAL A 20 5.11 -18.53 -7.44
N GLU A 21 5.59 -19.07 -8.57
CA GLU A 21 5.10 -18.74 -9.93
C GLU A 21 3.59 -18.95 -10.13
N LYS A 22 2.99 -19.90 -9.42
CA LYS A 22 1.54 -20.16 -9.47
C LYS A 22 0.69 -18.96 -9.05
N LEU A 23 1.26 -18.05 -8.27
CA LEU A 23 0.55 -16.86 -7.75
C LEU A 23 0.80 -15.60 -8.57
N LYS A 24 1.61 -15.66 -9.63
CA LYS A 24 2.02 -14.52 -10.45
C LYS A 24 0.88 -13.61 -10.89
N GLU A 25 -0.18 -14.20 -11.40
CA GLU A 25 -1.34 -13.43 -11.90
C GLU A 25 -2.15 -12.80 -10.78
N ILE A 26 -2.32 -13.54 -9.68
CA ILE A 26 -3.09 -13.10 -8.52
C ILE A 26 -2.31 -12.06 -7.69
N ALA A 27 -0.99 -12.18 -7.62
CA ALA A 27 -0.13 -11.33 -6.79
C ALA A 27 -0.29 -9.84 -7.09
N ARG A 28 -0.40 -9.46 -8.37
CA ARG A 28 -0.58 -8.06 -8.79
C ARG A 28 -1.92 -7.49 -8.32
N TYR A 29 -3.00 -8.26 -8.49
CA TYR A 29 -4.33 -7.85 -8.04
C TYR A 29 -4.42 -7.82 -6.51
N ALA A 30 -3.83 -8.80 -5.84
CA ALA A 30 -3.77 -8.88 -4.39
C ALA A 30 -3.05 -7.65 -3.78
N LEU A 31 -1.98 -7.19 -4.41
CA LEU A 31 -1.25 -6.00 -3.98
C LEU A 31 -2.11 -4.73 -4.07
N VAL A 32 -2.77 -4.51 -5.21
CA VAL A 32 -3.68 -3.36 -5.39
C VAL A 32 -4.87 -3.45 -4.45
N PHE A 33 -5.43 -4.65 -4.27
CA PHE A 33 -6.53 -4.89 -3.35
C PHE A 33 -6.14 -4.62 -1.89
N SER A 34 -4.93 -5.04 -1.48
CA SER A 34 -4.38 -4.71 -0.16
C SER A 34 -4.32 -3.19 0.06
N PHE A 35 -3.82 -2.44 -0.91
CA PHE A 35 -3.73 -0.98 -0.83
C PHE A 35 -5.11 -0.32 -0.78
N ALA A 36 -6.04 -0.75 -1.63
CA ALA A 36 -7.40 -0.23 -1.66
C ALA A 36 -8.17 -0.48 -0.36
N LEU A 37 -7.87 -1.58 0.35
CA LEU A 37 -8.48 -1.88 1.64
C LEU A 37 -7.88 -1.11 2.82
N LEU A 38 -6.69 -0.51 2.68
CA LEU A 38 -6.04 0.23 3.77
C LEU A 38 -6.93 1.34 4.36
N PRO A 39 -7.49 2.29 3.57
CA PRO A 39 -8.37 3.31 4.12
C PRO A 39 -9.64 2.73 4.72
N VAL A 40 -10.16 1.64 4.15
CA VAL A 40 -11.35 0.94 4.68
C VAL A 40 -11.04 0.29 6.02
N ALA A 41 -9.84 -0.28 6.18
CA ALA A 41 -9.39 -0.87 7.44
C ALA A 41 -9.21 0.17 8.56
N MET A 42 -8.95 1.43 8.18
CA MET A 42 -8.86 2.55 9.13
C MET A 42 -10.24 3.03 9.63
N MET A 43 -11.31 2.84 8.84
CA MET A 43 -12.66 3.31 9.16
C MET A 43 -13.18 2.86 10.54
N PRO A 44 -13.08 1.58 10.93
CA PRO A 44 -13.56 1.16 12.25
C PRO A 44 -12.85 1.89 13.40
N LEU A 45 -11.54 2.16 13.26
CA LEU A 45 -10.78 2.92 14.25
C LEU A 45 -11.28 4.36 14.36
N LEU A 46 -11.52 5.02 13.22
CA LEU A 46 -12.03 6.39 13.17
C LEU A 46 -13.44 6.51 13.77
N LEU A 47 -14.32 5.55 13.46
CA LEU A 47 -15.67 5.51 14.01
C LEU A 47 -15.66 5.28 15.53
N HIS A 48 -14.71 4.47 16.01
CA HIS A 48 -14.57 4.15 17.42
C HIS A 48 -14.07 5.33 18.27
N LEU A 49 -13.31 6.24 17.67
CA LEU A 49 -12.85 7.47 18.33
C LEU A 49 -13.99 8.46 18.64
N MET A 50 -15.24 8.18 18.24
CA MET A 50 -16.42 9.06 18.41
C MET A 50 -16.26 10.46 17.78
N GLN A 51 -15.09 10.77 17.21
CA GLN A 51 -14.76 12.02 16.54
C GLN A 51 -13.94 11.76 15.28
N PRO A 52 -14.56 11.26 14.20
CA PRO A 52 -13.87 10.82 12.98
C PRO A 52 -13.04 11.92 12.33
N LEU A 53 -13.48 13.18 12.41
CA LEU A 53 -12.75 14.32 11.86
C LEU A 53 -11.40 14.58 12.56
N ARG A 54 -11.29 14.22 13.85
CA ARG A 54 -10.01 14.30 14.58
C ARG A 54 -9.09 13.11 14.31
N GLY A 55 -9.57 12.06 13.68
CA GLY A 55 -8.75 10.92 13.27
C GLY A 55 -7.63 11.30 12.31
N ILE A 56 -7.81 12.36 11.51
CA ILE A 56 -6.76 12.90 10.63
C ILE A 56 -5.57 13.41 11.45
N HIS A 57 -5.80 13.96 12.64
CA HIS A 57 -4.71 14.42 13.52
C HIS A 57 -3.79 13.29 13.97
N VAL A 58 -4.30 12.05 14.09
CA VAL A 58 -3.47 10.88 14.42
C VAL A 58 -2.38 10.65 13.37
N LEU A 59 -2.66 10.98 12.11
CA LEU A 59 -1.72 10.84 11.00
C LEU A 59 -0.82 12.07 10.82
N MET A 60 -1.35 13.27 11.10
CA MET A 60 -0.67 14.55 10.80
C MET A 60 0.12 15.14 11.96
N THR A 61 -0.24 14.80 13.21
CA THR A 61 0.43 15.32 14.41
C THR A 61 1.03 14.19 15.23
N PRO A 62 2.20 13.63 14.81
CA PRO A 62 2.83 12.54 15.53
C PRO A 62 3.28 12.97 16.93
N HIS A 63 2.82 12.26 17.95
CA HIS A 63 3.21 12.45 19.33
C HIS A 63 3.82 11.16 19.88
N PHE A 64 5.14 11.14 20.07
CA PHE A 64 5.89 9.90 20.36
C PHE A 64 5.55 9.24 21.70
N THR A 65 4.89 9.96 22.60
CA THR A 65 4.44 9.40 23.91
C THR A 65 3.03 8.79 23.84
N SER A 66 2.32 8.95 22.72
CA SER A 66 0.96 8.41 22.53
C SER A 66 0.99 7.13 21.71
N ALA A 67 0.51 6.02 22.26
CA ALA A 67 0.38 4.76 21.54
C ALA A 67 -0.46 4.88 20.27
N ILE A 68 -1.54 5.67 20.29
CA ILE A 68 -2.41 5.89 19.12
C ILE A 68 -1.67 6.66 18.02
N SER A 69 -0.85 7.65 18.39
CA SER A 69 -0.06 8.41 17.41
C SER A 69 1.05 7.57 16.79
N ALA A 70 1.70 6.70 17.55
CA ALA A 70 2.70 5.78 17.03
C ALA A 70 2.08 4.78 16.02
N PHE A 71 0.82 4.37 16.21
CA PHE A 71 0.08 3.60 15.21
C PHE A 71 -0.03 4.33 13.87
N GLY A 72 -0.31 5.64 13.89
CA GLY A 72 -0.36 6.45 12.69
C GLY A 72 0.94 6.42 11.89
N ILE A 73 2.10 6.49 12.57
CA ILE A 73 3.42 6.42 11.93
C ILE A 73 3.63 5.04 11.27
N VAL A 74 3.34 3.96 11.99
CA VAL A 74 3.48 2.59 11.44
C VAL A 74 2.56 2.37 10.25
N PHE A 75 1.31 2.84 10.35
CA PHE A 75 0.33 2.76 9.27
C PHE A 75 0.80 3.50 8.03
N MET A 76 1.26 4.75 8.16
CA MET A 76 1.77 5.54 7.04
C MET A 76 3.03 4.92 6.43
N THR A 77 3.94 4.38 7.25
CA THR A 77 5.12 3.67 6.76
C THR A 77 4.72 2.47 5.92
N TYR A 78 3.78 1.66 6.39
CA TYR A 78 3.26 0.51 5.64
C TYR A 78 2.58 0.95 4.33
N ALA A 79 1.73 1.97 4.38
CA ALA A 79 1.06 2.51 3.20
C ALA A 79 2.06 3.01 2.14
N CYS A 80 3.14 3.69 2.55
CA CYS A 80 4.19 4.14 1.65
C CYS A 80 4.95 2.96 1.02
N ILE A 81 5.26 1.91 1.79
CA ILE A 81 5.92 0.70 1.26
C ILE A 81 5.04 0.04 0.19
N VAL A 82 3.76 -0.18 0.49
CA VAL A 82 2.83 -0.82 -0.45
C VAL A 82 2.62 0.05 -1.69
N ALA A 83 2.49 1.37 -1.54
CA ALA A 83 2.37 2.29 -2.67
C ALA A 83 3.61 2.27 -3.57
N ALA A 84 4.81 2.27 -2.99
CA ALA A 84 6.06 2.17 -3.73
C ALA A 84 6.17 0.81 -4.46
N GLU A 85 5.80 -0.28 -3.80
CA GLU A 85 5.78 -1.62 -4.41
C GLU A 85 4.83 -1.66 -5.62
N ILE A 86 3.61 -1.12 -5.48
CA ILE A 86 2.65 -1.01 -6.59
C ILE A 86 3.26 -0.21 -7.73
N TRP A 87 3.90 0.91 -7.44
CA TRP A 87 4.50 1.75 -8.47
C TRP A 87 5.55 0.98 -9.28
N PHE A 88 6.47 0.27 -8.64
CA PHE A 88 7.49 -0.54 -9.33
C PHE A 88 6.87 -1.71 -10.11
N VAL A 89 5.88 -2.41 -9.56
CA VAL A 89 5.17 -3.53 -10.22
C VAL A 89 4.45 -3.06 -11.49
N TYR A 90 3.86 -1.87 -11.47
CA TYR A 90 3.07 -1.34 -12.58
C TYR A 90 3.82 -0.37 -13.48
N ARG A 91 5.06 0.02 -13.14
CA ARG A 91 5.84 0.99 -13.92
C ARG A 91 5.95 0.62 -15.39
N LYS A 92 6.28 -0.62 -15.69
CA LYS A 92 6.35 -1.12 -17.07
C LYS A 92 5.03 -0.90 -17.81
N PHE A 93 3.92 -1.29 -17.21
CA PHE A 93 2.58 -1.11 -17.80
C PHE A 93 2.24 0.37 -18.02
N ILE A 94 2.58 1.23 -17.09
CA ILE A 94 2.35 2.68 -17.17
C ILE A 94 3.12 3.27 -18.37
N VAL A 95 4.40 2.96 -18.49
CA VAL A 95 5.25 3.48 -19.58
C VAL A 95 4.82 2.92 -20.93
N GLU A 96 4.52 1.63 -21.04
CA GLU A 96 3.97 1.05 -22.29
C GLU A 96 2.64 1.69 -22.67
N SER A 97 1.79 2.01 -21.70
CA SER A 97 0.51 2.69 -21.93
C SER A 97 0.72 4.13 -22.42
N ILE A 98 1.71 4.84 -21.88
CA ILE A 98 2.09 6.18 -22.36
C ILE A 98 2.52 6.09 -23.83
N HIS A 99 3.43 5.19 -24.17
CA HIS A 99 3.90 5.04 -25.56
C HIS A 99 2.75 4.71 -26.52
N ARG A 100 1.86 3.80 -26.12
CA ARG A 100 0.70 3.41 -26.92
C ARG A 100 -0.28 4.57 -27.15
N LEU A 101 -0.55 5.35 -26.10
CA LEU A 101 -1.44 6.52 -26.20
C LEU A 101 -0.77 7.67 -26.95
N ASP A 102 0.55 7.81 -26.83
CA ASP A 102 1.29 8.91 -27.49
C ASP A 102 1.38 8.70 -29.02
N GLN A 103 1.42 7.46 -29.48
CA GLN A 103 1.40 7.11 -30.90
C GLN A 103 0.02 7.29 -31.57
N LYS A 104 -1.05 7.41 -30.80
CA LYS A 104 -2.41 7.53 -31.35
C LYS A 104 -2.67 8.97 -31.82
N SER A 105 -2.85 9.15 -33.14
CA SER A 105 -3.05 10.47 -33.77
C SER A 105 -4.42 11.10 -33.46
N ASN A 106 -5.46 10.28 -33.25
CA ASN A 106 -6.83 10.78 -33.01
C ASN A 106 -7.25 10.41 -31.57
N ARG A 107 -6.91 11.28 -30.62
CA ARG A 107 -7.17 11.06 -29.17
C ARG A 107 -8.49 11.68 -28.78
N GLY A 108 -9.35 10.90 -28.13
CA GLY A 108 -10.51 11.43 -27.43
C GLY A 108 -10.11 12.20 -26.15
N PRO A 109 -11.00 13.06 -25.61
CA PRO A 109 -10.71 13.85 -24.40
C PRO A 109 -10.36 12.97 -23.19
N LEU A 110 -10.97 11.80 -23.08
CA LEU A 110 -10.72 10.82 -22.02
C LEU A 110 -9.32 10.17 -22.14
N GLU A 111 -8.87 9.90 -23.37
CA GLU A 111 -7.53 9.36 -23.64
C GLU A 111 -6.43 10.40 -23.34
N GLY A 112 -6.73 11.69 -23.61
CA GLY A 112 -5.83 12.78 -23.23
C GLY A 112 -5.68 12.92 -21.72
N LEU A 113 -6.77 12.80 -20.98
CA LEU A 113 -6.74 12.80 -19.52
C LEU A 113 -5.97 11.59 -18.96
N LEU A 114 -6.21 10.39 -19.50
CA LEU A 114 -5.48 9.18 -19.11
C LEU A 114 -3.98 9.30 -19.38
N LEU A 115 -3.60 9.86 -20.53
CA LEU A 115 -2.19 10.11 -20.84
C LEU A 115 -1.54 11.05 -19.81
N LEU A 116 -2.24 12.13 -19.44
CA LEU A 116 -1.76 13.06 -18.41
C LEU A 116 -1.55 12.34 -17.07
N ILE A 117 -2.53 11.55 -16.64
CA ILE A 117 -2.46 10.78 -15.41
C ILE A 117 -1.25 9.83 -15.44
N TYR A 118 -1.08 9.07 -16.53
CA TYR A 118 0.05 8.14 -16.65
C TYR A 118 1.40 8.87 -16.67
N LYS A 119 1.50 10.03 -17.34
CA LYS A 119 2.72 10.86 -17.32
C LYS A 119 3.04 11.37 -15.91
N VAL A 120 2.04 11.81 -15.15
CA VAL A 120 2.24 12.23 -13.76
C VAL A 120 2.65 11.05 -12.88
N VAL A 121 1.96 9.92 -12.99
CA VAL A 121 2.25 8.72 -12.18
C VAL A 121 3.60 8.10 -12.54
N SER A 122 4.08 8.23 -13.78
CA SER A 122 5.40 7.71 -14.17
C SER A 122 6.57 8.43 -13.51
N LEU A 123 6.34 9.62 -12.90
CA LEU A 123 7.37 10.45 -12.26
C LEU A 123 8.58 10.72 -13.17
N GLY A 124 8.39 10.68 -14.50
CA GLY A 124 9.46 10.85 -15.48
C GLY A 124 10.33 9.60 -15.74
N ALA A 125 10.07 8.49 -15.08
CA ALA A 125 10.82 7.24 -15.23
C ALA A 125 10.36 6.46 -16.47
N MET A 126 10.76 6.92 -17.65
CA MET A 126 10.36 6.37 -18.97
C MET A 126 11.25 5.23 -19.48
N ASP A 127 12.34 4.93 -18.80
CA ASP A 127 13.31 3.91 -19.24
C ASP A 127 12.76 2.49 -19.03
N LEU A 128 12.70 1.72 -20.11
CA LEU A 128 12.32 0.31 -20.16
C LEU A 128 13.49 -0.61 -20.53
N SER A 129 14.74 -0.15 -20.36
CA SER A 129 15.92 -0.99 -20.58
C SER A 129 15.87 -2.24 -19.70
N LYS A 130 16.57 -3.30 -20.12
CA LYS A 130 16.64 -4.53 -19.32
C LYS A 130 17.20 -4.26 -17.92
N GLU A 131 18.18 -3.38 -17.83
CA GLU A 131 18.78 -2.97 -16.56
C GLU A 131 17.78 -2.26 -15.63
N ALA A 132 16.95 -1.36 -16.18
CA ALA A 132 15.90 -0.68 -15.42
C ALA A 132 14.83 -1.65 -14.92
N LEU A 133 14.42 -2.62 -15.74
CA LEU A 133 13.44 -3.63 -15.35
C LEU A 133 13.99 -4.62 -14.30
N GLU A 134 15.28 -4.94 -14.35
CA GLU A 134 15.94 -5.74 -13.31
C GLU A 134 16.08 -4.96 -12.00
N ALA A 135 16.36 -3.65 -12.07
CA ALA A 135 16.35 -2.79 -10.90
C ALA A 135 14.96 -2.72 -10.25
N ASP A 136 13.89 -2.58 -11.05
CA ASP A 136 12.52 -2.63 -10.57
C ASP A 136 12.22 -3.95 -9.84
N HIS A 137 12.61 -5.06 -10.43
CA HIS A 137 12.39 -6.38 -9.83
C HIS A 137 13.12 -6.53 -8.49
N LYS A 138 14.35 -6.03 -8.40
CA LYS A 138 15.11 -6.01 -7.13
C LYS A 138 14.44 -5.10 -6.10
N ALA A 139 13.96 -3.93 -6.52
CA ALA A 139 13.24 -2.99 -5.65
C ALA A 139 11.94 -3.60 -5.12
N VAL A 140 11.13 -4.24 -5.97
CA VAL A 140 9.91 -4.95 -5.56
C VAL A 140 10.23 -6.04 -4.55
N LYS A 141 11.24 -6.87 -4.81
CA LYS A 141 11.65 -7.94 -3.90
C LYS A 141 12.09 -7.39 -2.54
N PHE A 142 12.82 -6.29 -2.52
CA PHE A 142 13.26 -5.64 -1.29
C PHE A 142 12.07 -5.03 -0.53
N LEU A 143 11.19 -4.28 -1.21
CA LEU A 143 10.02 -3.65 -0.60
C LEU A 143 9.03 -4.68 -0.06
N ALA A 144 8.74 -5.74 -0.82
CA ALA A 144 7.89 -6.83 -0.37
C ALA A 144 8.49 -7.54 0.85
N GLY A 145 9.81 -7.78 0.85
CA GLY A 145 10.52 -8.37 1.98
C GLY A 145 10.49 -7.48 3.23
N LEU A 146 10.63 -6.17 3.07
CA LEU A 146 10.50 -5.19 4.15
C LEU A 146 9.05 -5.04 4.61
N GLY A 147 8.11 -5.13 3.69
CA GLY A 147 6.68 -5.00 3.97
C GLY A 147 6.14 -6.10 4.88
N ILE A 148 6.67 -7.33 4.81
CA ILE A 148 6.22 -8.44 5.67
C ILE A 148 6.39 -8.12 7.16
N PRO A 149 7.58 -7.80 7.68
CA PRO A 149 7.72 -7.47 9.11
C PRO A 149 6.95 -6.22 9.51
N VAL A 150 6.85 -5.21 8.63
CA VAL A 150 6.07 -3.99 8.91
C VAL A 150 4.57 -4.32 8.98
N ALA A 151 4.04 -5.19 8.11
CA ALA A 151 2.67 -5.66 8.18
C ALA A 151 2.39 -6.43 9.47
N CYS A 152 3.28 -7.34 9.86
CA CYS A 152 3.19 -8.06 11.13
C CYS A 152 3.20 -7.11 12.32
N PHE A 153 4.10 -6.13 12.30
CA PHE A 153 4.19 -5.13 13.36
C PHE A 153 2.93 -4.26 13.41
N LEU A 154 2.39 -3.82 12.28
CA LEU A 154 1.16 -3.04 12.21
C LEU A 154 -0.02 -3.79 12.85
N HIS A 155 -0.16 -5.09 12.56
CA HIS A 155 -1.24 -5.91 13.11
C HIS A 155 -1.06 -6.19 14.60
N GLY A 156 0.14 -6.54 15.03
CA GLY A 156 0.47 -6.74 16.44
C GLY A 156 0.29 -5.45 17.24
N TYR A 157 0.68 -4.31 16.66
CA TYR A 157 0.52 -3.01 17.29
C TYR A 157 -0.97 -2.60 17.41
N ALA A 158 -1.79 -2.90 16.41
CA ALA A 158 -3.25 -2.70 16.51
C ALA A 158 -3.82 -3.51 17.69
N GLY A 159 -3.46 -4.78 17.84
CA GLY A 159 -3.85 -5.61 18.98
C GLY A 159 -3.37 -5.03 20.31
N PHE A 160 -2.13 -4.54 20.36
CA PHE A 160 -1.58 -3.87 21.57
C PHE A 160 -2.38 -2.61 21.94
N ILE A 161 -2.76 -1.77 20.97
CA ILE A 161 -3.58 -0.58 21.25
C ILE A 161 -4.90 -0.99 21.88
N PHE A 162 -5.61 -1.94 21.26
CA PHE A 162 -6.90 -2.40 21.81
C PHE A 162 -6.75 -3.00 23.21
N GLY A 163 -5.72 -3.80 23.46
CA GLY A 163 -5.43 -4.36 24.79
C GLY A 163 -4.98 -3.33 25.83
N SER A 164 -4.44 -2.19 25.41
CA SER A 164 -3.96 -1.13 26.32
C SER A 164 -5.05 -0.14 26.76
N VAL A 165 -6.21 -0.12 26.10
CA VAL A 165 -7.31 0.79 26.41
C VAL A 165 -8.12 0.29 27.60
N LYS A 166 -7.75 0.77 28.79
CA LYS A 166 -8.41 0.40 30.07
C LYS A 166 -9.86 0.88 30.20
N ALA A 167 -10.33 1.78 29.33
CA ALA A 167 -11.66 2.36 29.40
C ALA A 167 -12.78 1.40 28.92
N ASN A 168 -12.45 0.31 28.25
CA ASN A 168 -13.42 -0.66 27.76
C ASN A 168 -13.07 -2.06 28.28
N ALA A 169 -13.90 -2.59 29.20
CA ALA A 169 -13.69 -3.88 29.82
C ALA A 169 -13.66 -5.05 28.83
N LEU A 170 -14.37 -4.94 27.70
CA LEU A 170 -14.38 -5.96 26.63
C LEU A 170 -13.03 -6.11 25.92
N TRP A 171 -12.16 -5.09 26.02
CA TRP A 171 -10.85 -5.11 25.36
C TRP A 171 -9.72 -5.56 26.30
N MET A 172 -10.01 -5.62 27.60
CA MET A 172 -9.06 -6.07 28.65
C MET A 172 -9.14 -7.57 28.93
N THR A 173 -10.01 -8.32 28.28
CA THR A 173 -10.06 -9.78 28.43
C THR A 173 -8.93 -10.42 27.64
N PRO A 174 -8.15 -11.33 28.26
CA PRO A 174 -7.09 -12.07 27.57
C PRO A 174 -7.63 -12.99 26.48
#